data_e254966856944e915595861a141a1f56
#
_entry.id   e254966856944e915595861a141a1f56
#
_cell.length_a   1.000
_cell.length_b   1.000
_cell.length_c   1.000
_cell.angle_alpha   90.00
_cell.angle_beta   90.00
_cell.angle_gamma   90.00
#
_symmetry.space_group_name_H-M   'P 1'
#
loop_
_entity.id
_entity.type
_entity.pdbx_description
1 polymer ?
#
loop_
_entity_poly.entity_id
_entity_poly.type
_entity_poly.pdbx_seq_one_letter_code
_entity_poly.pdbx_strand_id
1 'polypeptide(L)'
;IVIPFFLDGIGWLIGQSHGVPFDPTNTSFSTEGIALFHTLFNAANVILLIGFVPYLVGVAERTVKSKGETDEEFKLDYIAGAGGIGLPEVAILEAKKEVAKFGEVTTRMNEFIRTLINDQDKKTRNKMFNKIKKYEEITDRVEVEVANYLDQVAIQEISTEASSQIRSMLSITNDLERIGDIYYQISKTIERKDDQKIYFLPEQRENINK
;
A
#
# COMPACT_ATOMS: atom_id res chain seq x y z
N ILE A 1 36.03 -7.74 -18.84
CA ILE A 1 36.06 -9.13 -19.37
C ILE A 1 34.76 -9.46 -20.10
N VAL A 2 33.57 -9.06 -19.64
CA VAL A 2 32.25 -9.41 -20.23
C VAL A 2 31.94 -8.63 -21.51
N ILE A 3 32.29 -7.33 -21.57
CA ILE A 3 31.97 -6.42 -22.68
C ILE A 3 32.49 -6.88 -24.04
N PRO A 4 33.76 -7.32 -24.19
CA PRO A 4 34.28 -7.82 -25.49
C PRO A 4 33.46 -9.00 -26.02
N PHE A 5 33.16 -9.99 -25.19
CA PHE A 5 32.34 -11.16 -25.59
C PHE A 5 30.93 -10.76 -26.04
N PHE A 6 30.37 -9.73 -25.40
CA PHE A 6 29.05 -9.23 -25.74
C PHE A 6 29.06 -8.50 -27.08
N LEU A 7 30.13 -7.71 -27.34
CA LEU A 7 30.31 -7.02 -28.63
C LEU A 7 30.58 -7.99 -29.78
N ASP A 8 31.39 -9.03 -29.54
CA ASP A 8 31.67 -10.08 -30.53
C ASP A 8 30.37 -10.85 -30.89
N GLY A 9 29.54 -11.15 -29.90
CA GLY A 9 28.23 -11.77 -30.09
C GLY A 9 27.27 -10.91 -30.93
N ILE A 10 27.25 -9.60 -30.71
CA ILE A 10 26.46 -8.65 -31.48
C ILE A 10 26.98 -8.57 -32.92
N GLY A 11 28.28 -8.47 -33.10
CA GLY A 11 28.90 -8.47 -34.45
C GLY A 11 28.58 -9.74 -35.23
N TRP A 12 28.60 -10.90 -34.58
CA TRP A 12 28.21 -12.17 -35.18
C TRP A 12 26.73 -12.16 -35.59
N LEU A 13 25.83 -11.69 -34.72
CA LEU A 13 24.38 -11.63 -35.01
C LEU A 13 24.08 -10.73 -36.21
N ILE A 14 24.73 -9.55 -36.28
CA ILE A 14 24.55 -8.60 -37.41
C ILE A 14 25.10 -9.23 -38.69
N GLY A 15 26.29 -9.84 -38.64
CA GLY A 15 26.86 -10.54 -39.81
C GLY A 15 25.95 -11.64 -40.34
N GLN A 16 25.33 -12.40 -39.43
CA GLN A 16 24.35 -13.44 -39.77
C GLN A 16 23.08 -12.86 -40.42
N SER A 17 22.60 -11.74 -39.93
CA SER A 17 21.42 -11.05 -40.48
C SER A 17 21.64 -10.51 -41.90
N HIS A 18 22.82 -10.00 -42.18
CA HIS A 18 23.17 -9.42 -43.49
C HIS A 18 23.86 -10.40 -44.41
N GLY A 19 24.18 -11.59 -43.99
CA GLY A 19 24.85 -12.66 -44.78
C GLY A 19 26.30 -12.31 -45.18
N VAL A 20 26.90 -11.33 -44.49
CA VAL A 20 28.30 -10.85 -44.68
C VAL A 20 28.99 -10.66 -43.35
N PRO A 21 30.34 -10.77 -43.27
CA PRO A 21 31.05 -10.48 -42.03
C PRO A 21 30.76 -9.06 -41.53
N PHE A 22 30.68 -8.92 -40.22
CA PHE A 22 30.46 -7.63 -39.56
C PHE A 22 31.63 -6.68 -39.85
N ASP A 23 31.37 -5.52 -40.40
CA ASP A 23 32.33 -4.44 -40.65
C ASP A 23 32.00 -3.23 -39.77
N PRO A 24 32.80 -2.94 -38.74
CA PRO A 24 32.55 -1.80 -37.85
C PRO A 24 32.71 -0.43 -38.52
N THR A 25 33.31 -0.37 -39.72
CA THR A 25 33.47 0.87 -40.50
C THR A 25 32.22 1.20 -41.31
N ASN A 26 31.34 0.25 -41.53
CA ASN A 26 30.07 0.45 -42.20
C ASN A 26 29.04 1.13 -41.28
N THR A 27 28.56 2.31 -41.67
CA THR A 27 27.68 3.15 -40.87
C THR A 27 26.36 2.43 -40.52
N SER A 28 25.80 1.66 -41.46
CA SER A 28 24.58 0.88 -41.21
C SER A 28 24.81 -0.19 -40.13
N PHE A 29 25.89 -0.95 -40.22
CA PHE A 29 26.24 -1.97 -39.21
C PHE A 29 26.52 -1.36 -37.86
N SER A 30 27.15 -0.18 -37.80
CA SER A 30 27.41 0.54 -36.55
C SER A 30 26.11 0.98 -35.88
N THR A 31 25.15 1.50 -36.65
CA THR A 31 23.84 1.94 -36.11
C THR A 31 23.00 0.78 -35.58
N GLU A 32 22.92 -0.32 -36.34
CA GLU A 32 22.23 -1.55 -35.91
C GLU A 32 22.93 -2.18 -34.73
N GLY A 33 24.25 -2.18 -34.69
CA GLY A 33 25.06 -2.68 -33.58
C GLY A 33 24.78 -1.94 -32.26
N ILE A 34 24.69 -0.61 -32.33
CA ILE A 34 24.34 0.19 -31.15
C ILE A 34 22.91 -0.09 -30.67
N ALA A 35 21.96 -0.18 -31.59
CA ALA A 35 20.58 -0.49 -31.26
C ALA A 35 20.44 -1.89 -30.62
N LEU A 36 21.08 -2.89 -31.23
CA LEU A 36 21.07 -4.27 -30.75
C LEU A 36 21.80 -4.39 -29.39
N PHE A 37 22.94 -3.72 -29.24
CA PHE A 37 23.66 -3.63 -27.98
C PHE A 37 22.75 -3.09 -26.87
N HIS A 38 22.10 -1.96 -27.13
CA HIS A 38 21.22 -1.33 -26.15
C HIS A 38 20.07 -2.25 -25.74
N THR A 39 19.43 -2.89 -26.70
CA THR A 39 18.31 -3.81 -26.46
C THR A 39 18.75 -5.05 -25.66
N LEU A 40 19.81 -5.71 -26.09
CA LEU A 40 20.31 -6.92 -25.44
C LEU A 40 20.88 -6.62 -24.04
N PHE A 41 21.59 -5.50 -23.89
CA PHE A 41 22.12 -5.07 -22.60
C PHE A 41 21.00 -4.79 -21.60
N ASN A 42 19.95 -4.07 -22.02
CA ASN A 42 18.81 -3.81 -21.16
C ASN A 42 18.03 -5.09 -20.83
N ALA A 43 17.82 -5.98 -21.82
CA ALA A 43 17.18 -7.27 -21.57
C ALA A 43 17.98 -8.12 -20.58
N ALA A 44 19.30 -8.21 -20.75
CA ALA A 44 20.18 -8.91 -19.81
C ALA A 44 20.14 -8.32 -18.40
N ASN A 45 20.18 -6.98 -18.27
CA ASN A 45 20.05 -6.30 -16.99
C ASN A 45 18.71 -6.58 -16.32
N VAL A 46 17.61 -6.53 -17.06
CA VAL A 46 16.28 -6.83 -16.51
C VAL A 46 16.21 -8.27 -16.00
N ILE A 47 16.67 -9.25 -16.79
CA ILE A 47 16.68 -10.67 -16.40
C ILE A 47 17.54 -10.88 -15.15
N LEU A 48 18.72 -10.26 -15.11
CA LEU A 48 19.65 -10.35 -13.98
C LEU A 48 19.04 -9.71 -12.73
N LEU A 49 18.44 -8.51 -12.86
CA LEU A 49 17.82 -7.80 -11.74
C LEU A 49 16.60 -8.52 -11.19
N ILE A 50 15.75 -9.07 -12.07
CA ILE A 50 14.58 -9.87 -11.64
C ILE A 50 15.05 -11.09 -10.82
N GLY A 51 16.09 -11.80 -11.28
CA GLY A 51 16.66 -12.91 -10.53
C GLY A 51 17.29 -12.48 -9.18
N PHE A 52 17.73 -11.23 -9.07
CA PHE A 52 18.37 -10.70 -7.87
C PHE A 52 17.39 -10.10 -6.84
N VAL A 53 16.16 -9.81 -7.26
CA VAL A 53 15.11 -9.22 -6.39
C VAL A 53 14.90 -10.02 -5.11
N PRO A 54 14.73 -11.36 -5.11
CA PRO A 54 14.54 -12.13 -3.88
C PRO A 54 15.69 -11.99 -2.90
N TYR A 55 16.90 -11.89 -3.41
CA TYR A 55 18.09 -11.67 -2.59
C TYR A 55 18.10 -10.28 -1.96
N LEU A 56 17.76 -9.23 -2.73
CA LEU A 56 17.66 -7.87 -2.22
C LEU A 56 16.55 -7.74 -1.17
N VAL A 57 15.40 -8.38 -1.39
CA VAL A 57 14.31 -8.45 -0.40
C VAL A 57 14.81 -9.12 0.88
N GLY A 58 15.47 -10.26 0.79
CA GLY A 58 16.01 -10.94 1.97
C GLY A 58 17.07 -10.13 2.73
N VAL A 59 17.89 -9.33 2.04
CA VAL A 59 18.83 -8.40 2.68
C VAL A 59 18.08 -7.25 3.35
N ALA A 60 17.08 -6.68 2.68
CA ALA A 60 16.25 -5.60 3.23
C ALA A 60 15.51 -6.06 4.49
N GLU A 61 14.87 -7.23 4.47
CA GLU A 61 14.19 -7.82 5.64
C GLU A 61 15.12 -8.11 6.83
N ARG A 62 16.38 -8.44 6.56
CA ARG A 62 17.38 -8.68 7.63
C ARG A 62 17.95 -7.38 8.21
N THR A 63 18.09 -6.35 7.40
CA THR A 63 18.70 -5.07 7.80
C THR A 63 17.66 -4.10 8.36
N VAL A 64 16.46 -4.09 7.81
CA VAL A 64 15.32 -3.32 8.31
C VAL A 64 14.53 -4.22 9.24
N LYS A 65 14.85 -4.17 10.54
CA LYS A 65 14.01 -4.83 11.54
C LYS A 65 12.63 -4.21 11.46
N SER A 66 11.62 -5.02 11.15
CA SER A 66 10.22 -4.63 11.34
C SER A 66 10.07 -4.11 12.77
N LYS A 67 9.59 -2.89 12.93
CA LYS A 67 9.37 -2.26 14.24
C LYS A 67 8.27 -2.95 15.06
N GLY A 68 7.78 -4.10 14.60
CA GLY A 68 6.74 -4.89 15.22
C GLY A 68 5.34 -4.29 15.02
N GLU A 69 4.32 -5.01 15.42
CA GLU A 69 2.89 -4.64 15.29
C GLU A 69 2.50 -3.27 15.89
N THR A 70 3.38 -2.65 16.69
CA THR A 70 3.15 -1.34 17.32
C THR A 70 3.44 -0.16 16.37
N ASP A 71 4.14 -0.40 15.27
CA ASP A 71 4.59 0.64 14.34
C ASP A 71 4.15 0.39 12.89
N GLU A 72 3.02 -0.26 12.67
CA GLU A 72 2.39 -0.27 11.37
C GLU A 72 2.04 1.18 11.00
N GLU A 73 2.94 1.83 10.25
CA GLU A 73 2.59 3.05 9.53
C GLU A 73 1.56 2.64 8.48
N PHE A 74 0.34 3.07 8.68
CA PHE A 74 -0.65 2.94 7.62
C PHE A 74 -0.19 3.80 6.44
N LYS A 75 0.02 3.15 5.31
CA LYS A 75 0.30 3.81 4.04
C LYS A 75 -0.86 3.56 3.11
N LEU A 76 -1.25 4.60 2.40
CA LEU A 76 -2.15 4.46 1.27
C LEU A 76 -1.39 3.72 0.17
N ASP A 77 -1.84 2.53 -0.20
CA ASP A 77 -1.12 1.68 -1.15
C ASP A 77 -1.58 1.91 -2.59
N TYR A 78 -2.83 2.27 -2.76
CA TYR A 78 -3.47 2.34 -4.08
C TYR A 78 -3.57 3.76 -4.62
N ILE A 79 -3.74 4.76 -3.76
CA ILE A 79 -3.93 6.15 -4.17
C ILE A 79 -2.71 7.05 -3.93
N ALA A 80 -1.76 6.67 -3.08
CA ALA A 80 -0.57 7.47 -2.76
C ALA A 80 0.50 7.51 -3.86
N GLY A 81 0.45 6.60 -4.83
CA GLY A 81 1.46 6.46 -5.89
C GLY A 81 1.08 7.14 -7.22
N ALA A 82 -0.08 7.75 -7.28
CA ALA A 82 -0.59 8.34 -8.52
C ALA A 82 0.18 9.61 -8.89
N GLY A 83 1.19 9.47 -9.70
CA GLY A 83 1.84 10.58 -10.42
C GLY A 83 0.90 11.26 -11.44
N GLY A 84 -0.34 11.48 -11.06
CA GLY A 84 -1.45 11.98 -11.86
C GLY A 84 -2.61 10.98 -11.87
N ILE A 85 -3.82 11.49 -11.76
CA ILE A 85 -5.03 10.67 -11.90
C ILE A 85 -5.10 10.20 -13.35
N GLY A 86 -4.97 8.89 -13.54
CA GLY A 86 -5.12 8.25 -14.84
C GLY A 86 -6.55 8.27 -15.37
N LEU A 87 -6.96 7.21 -16.07
CA LEU A 87 -8.35 7.07 -16.50
C LEU A 87 -9.28 7.02 -15.27
N PRO A 88 -10.40 7.76 -15.27
CA PRO A 88 -11.32 7.83 -14.13
C PRO A 88 -11.78 6.46 -13.61
N GLU A 89 -12.01 5.50 -14.50
CA GLU A 89 -12.44 4.16 -14.15
C GLU A 89 -11.37 3.40 -13.34
N VAL A 90 -10.09 3.59 -13.69
CA VAL A 90 -8.96 2.98 -12.97
C VAL A 90 -8.81 3.63 -11.60
N ALA A 91 -8.90 4.96 -11.55
CA ALA A 91 -8.83 5.73 -10.31
C ALA A 91 -9.94 5.34 -9.31
N ILE A 92 -11.17 5.13 -9.79
CA ILE A 92 -12.29 4.64 -8.99
C ILE A 92 -12.01 3.23 -8.44
N LEU A 93 -11.42 2.35 -9.26
CA LEU A 93 -11.05 1.00 -8.81
C LEU A 93 -9.96 1.02 -7.73
N GLU A 94 -8.98 1.90 -7.86
CA GLU A 94 -7.92 2.10 -6.86
C GLU A 94 -8.50 2.65 -5.56
N ALA A 95 -9.34 3.68 -5.62
CA ALA A 95 -10.05 4.20 -4.46
C ALA A 95 -10.90 3.13 -3.76
N LYS A 96 -11.60 2.29 -4.53
CA LYS A 96 -12.38 1.18 -3.97
C LYS A 96 -11.54 0.19 -3.17
N LYS A 97 -10.33 -0.12 -3.63
CA LYS A 97 -9.39 -0.98 -2.89
C LYS A 97 -8.92 -0.31 -1.60
N GLU A 98 -8.65 0.99 -1.64
CA GLU A 98 -8.23 1.74 -0.46
C GLU A 98 -9.36 1.81 0.59
N VAL A 99 -10.59 2.07 0.17
CA VAL A 99 -11.78 2.04 1.06
C VAL A 99 -11.97 0.65 1.68
N ALA A 100 -11.77 -0.43 0.92
CA ALA A 100 -11.84 -1.79 1.46
C ALA A 100 -10.77 -2.02 2.56
N LYS A 101 -9.53 -1.59 2.31
CA LYS A 101 -8.44 -1.64 3.28
C LYS A 101 -8.74 -0.80 4.52
N PHE A 102 -9.38 0.36 4.35
CA PHE A 102 -9.85 1.18 5.46
C PHE A 102 -10.86 0.43 6.35
N GLY A 103 -11.79 -0.32 5.76
CA GLY A 103 -12.70 -1.19 6.49
C GLY A 103 -11.98 -2.25 7.36
N GLU A 104 -10.86 -2.80 6.88
CA GLU A 104 -10.04 -3.72 7.67
C GLU A 104 -9.39 -3.02 8.88
N VAL A 105 -8.91 -1.78 8.71
CA VAL A 105 -8.35 -0.97 9.80
C VAL A 105 -9.40 -0.76 10.89
N THR A 106 -10.60 -0.35 10.52
CA THR A 106 -11.72 -0.13 11.45
C THR A 106 -12.13 -1.44 12.15
N THR A 107 -12.12 -2.56 11.45
CA THR A 107 -12.38 -3.89 12.04
C THR A 107 -11.35 -4.25 13.11
N ARG A 108 -10.08 -3.96 12.92
CA ARG A 108 -9.04 -4.17 13.95
C ARG A 108 -9.27 -3.33 15.20
N MET A 109 -9.82 -2.13 15.09
CA MET A 109 -10.17 -1.32 16.27
C MET A 109 -11.22 -2.00 17.14
N ASN A 110 -12.18 -2.70 16.55
CA ASN A 110 -13.13 -3.51 17.30
C ASN A 110 -12.44 -4.60 18.16
N GLU A 111 -11.43 -5.27 17.58
CA GLU A 111 -10.67 -6.30 18.31
C GLU A 111 -9.89 -5.69 19.50
N PHE A 112 -9.35 -4.49 19.34
CA PHE A 112 -8.67 -3.79 20.43
C PHE A 112 -9.64 -3.41 21.56
N ILE A 113 -10.85 -2.95 21.21
CA ILE A 113 -11.91 -2.65 22.19
C ILE A 113 -12.33 -3.91 22.93
N ARG A 114 -12.55 -5.01 22.24
CA ARG A 114 -12.89 -6.29 22.87
C ARG A 114 -11.80 -6.75 23.85
N THR A 115 -10.54 -6.56 23.48
CA THR A 115 -9.41 -6.85 24.37
C THR A 115 -9.43 -5.94 25.61
N LEU A 116 -9.69 -4.62 25.45
CA LEU A 116 -9.82 -3.70 26.59
C LEU A 116 -10.92 -4.07 27.57
N ILE A 117 -12.04 -4.58 27.08
CA ILE A 117 -13.18 -4.97 27.91
C ILE A 117 -12.87 -6.24 28.71
N ASN A 118 -12.17 -7.19 28.09
CA ASN A 118 -11.98 -8.53 28.63
C ASN A 118 -10.69 -8.73 29.42
N ASP A 119 -9.60 -8.09 29.01
CA ASP A 119 -8.29 -8.23 29.64
C ASP A 119 -8.15 -7.26 30.83
N GLN A 120 -7.59 -7.76 31.93
CA GLN A 120 -7.34 -6.98 33.14
C GLN A 120 -5.86 -6.62 33.33
N ASP A 121 -4.96 -7.18 32.52
CA ASP A 121 -3.54 -6.84 32.61
C ASP A 121 -3.30 -5.40 32.18
N LYS A 122 -2.75 -4.61 33.10
CA LYS A 122 -2.50 -3.18 32.90
C LYS A 122 -1.59 -2.88 31.69
N LYS A 123 -0.61 -3.75 31.44
CA LYS A 123 0.33 -3.59 30.32
C LYS A 123 -0.36 -3.80 28.98
N THR A 124 -1.15 -4.85 28.86
CA THR A 124 -1.97 -5.17 27.68
C THR A 124 -2.96 -4.04 27.41
N ARG A 125 -3.67 -3.58 28.44
CA ARG A 125 -4.65 -2.49 28.33
C ARG A 125 -4.02 -1.20 27.84
N ASN A 126 -2.89 -0.77 28.43
CA ASN A 126 -2.16 0.43 27.98
C ASN A 126 -1.69 0.29 26.52
N LYS A 127 -1.27 -0.90 26.10
CA LYS A 127 -0.93 -1.17 24.69
C LYS A 127 -2.15 -0.98 23.79
N MET A 128 -3.33 -1.45 24.18
CA MET A 128 -4.55 -1.30 23.39
C MET A 128 -5.03 0.15 23.32
N PHE A 129 -5.00 0.91 24.43
CA PHE A 129 -5.31 2.35 24.41
C PHE A 129 -4.43 3.11 23.41
N ASN A 130 -3.12 2.87 23.44
CA ASN A 130 -2.20 3.50 22.50
C ASN A 130 -2.47 3.08 21.04
N LYS A 131 -2.80 1.81 20.80
CA LYS A 131 -3.18 1.34 19.47
C LYS A 131 -4.45 2.02 18.98
N ILE A 132 -5.50 2.08 19.78
CA ILE A 132 -6.77 2.70 19.39
C ILE A 132 -6.57 4.18 19.07
N LYS A 133 -5.82 4.92 19.89
CA LYS A 133 -5.49 6.31 19.62
C LYS A 133 -4.76 6.49 18.28
N LYS A 134 -3.75 5.65 18.03
CA LYS A 134 -3.00 5.68 16.75
C LYS A 134 -3.90 5.34 15.55
N TYR A 135 -4.82 4.40 15.72
CA TYR A 135 -5.71 3.97 14.65
C TYR A 135 -6.79 5.02 14.34
N GLU A 136 -7.25 5.78 15.31
CA GLU A 136 -8.13 6.94 15.10
C GLU A 136 -7.39 8.02 14.30
N GLU A 137 -6.14 8.37 14.64
CA GLU A 137 -5.33 9.29 13.85
C GLU A 137 -5.10 8.79 12.40
N ILE A 138 -5.13 7.47 12.18
CA ILE A 138 -5.06 6.85 10.85
C ILE A 138 -6.40 6.98 10.13
N THR A 139 -7.52 6.68 10.79
CA THR A 139 -8.87 6.75 10.20
C THR A 139 -9.18 8.16 9.72
N ASP A 140 -8.89 9.18 10.51
CA ASP A 140 -9.04 10.60 10.14
C ASP A 140 -8.24 10.96 8.90
N ARG A 141 -6.98 10.53 8.86
CA ARG A 141 -6.12 10.82 7.71
C ARG A 141 -6.60 10.14 6.44
N VAL A 142 -6.99 8.87 6.54
CA VAL A 142 -7.46 8.09 5.39
C VAL A 142 -8.74 8.68 4.82
N GLU A 143 -9.68 9.10 5.69
CA GLU A 143 -10.91 9.78 5.25
C GLU A 143 -10.57 10.99 4.38
N VAL A 144 -9.74 11.89 4.88
CA VAL A 144 -9.35 13.13 4.17
C VAL A 144 -8.63 12.83 2.86
N GLU A 145 -7.70 11.88 2.84
CA GLU A 145 -6.93 11.56 1.64
C GLU A 145 -7.76 10.86 0.57
N VAL A 146 -8.65 9.94 0.97
CA VAL A 146 -9.59 9.29 0.04
C VAL A 146 -10.59 10.31 -0.52
N ALA A 147 -11.14 11.20 0.32
CA ALA A 147 -12.05 12.24 -0.13
C ALA A 147 -11.37 13.17 -1.15
N ASN A 148 -10.18 13.66 -0.85
CA ASN A 148 -9.42 14.51 -1.76
C ASN A 148 -9.11 13.83 -3.09
N TYR A 149 -8.79 12.54 -3.07
CA TYR A 149 -8.53 11.77 -4.29
C TYR A 149 -9.79 11.62 -5.14
N LEU A 150 -10.91 11.25 -4.52
CA LEU A 150 -12.19 11.09 -5.21
C LEU A 150 -12.74 12.41 -5.76
N ASP A 151 -12.53 13.53 -5.06
CA ASP A 151 -12.88 14.86 -5.54
C ASP A 151 -12.09 15.22 -6.81
N GLN A 152 -10.79 14.90 -6.86
CA GLN A 152 -9.98 15.12 -8.06
C GLN A 152 -10.43 14.23 -9.23
N VAL A 153 -10.87 13.01 -8.98
CA VAL A 153 -11.48 12.15 -10.02
C VAL A 153 -12.80 12.74 -10.52
N ALA A 154 -13.63 13.29 -9.62
CA ALA A 154 -14.93 13.85 -9.94
C ALA A 154 -14.89 15.13 -10.81
N ILE A 155 -13.74 15.84 -10.83
CA ILE A 155 -13.54 17.03 -11.70
C ILE A 155 -13.38 16.63 -13.17
N GLN A 156 -13.03 15.38 -13.47
CA GLN A 156 -12.87 14.88 -14.84
C GLN A 156 -14.22 14.60 -15.50
N GLU A 157 -14.23 14.41 -16.82
CA GLU A 157 -15.40 13.91 -17.53
C GLU A 157 -15.67 12.45 -17.15
N ILE A 158 -16.66 12.23 -16.29
CA ILE A 158 -17.03 10.92 -15.77
C ILE A 158 -18.49 10.57 -16.12
N SER A 159 -18.78 9.28 -16.23
CA SER A 159 -20.13 8.78 -16.43
C SER A 159 -21.02 9.01 -15.19
N THR A 160 -22.33 8.98 -15.37
CA THR A 160 -23.30 9.04 -14.26
C THR A 160 -23.10 7.89 -13.27
N GLU A 161 -22.73 6.72 -13.79
CA GLU A 161 -22.40 5.54 -12.98
C GLU A 161 -21.16 5.77 -12.11
N ALA A 162 -20.09 6.26 -12.71
CA ALA A 162 -18.86 6.63 -11.98
C ALA A 162 -19.14 7.68 -10.89
N SER A 163 -19.91 8.70 -11.18
CA SER A 163 -20.33 9.71 -10.21
C SER A 163 -21.14 9.11 -9.05
N SER A 164 -22.00 8.12 -9.31
CA SER A 164 -22.72 7.39 -8.26
C SER A 164 -21.80 6.56 -7.38
N GLN A 165 -20.81 5.87 -7.99
CA GLN A 165 -19.81 5.09 -7.24
C GLN A 165 -18.95 5.98 -6.33
N ILE A 166 -18.51 7.15 -6.82
CA ILE A 166 -17.75 8.11 -6.02
C ILE A 166 -18.56 8.54 -4.80
N ARG A 167 -19.83 8.94 -4.97
CA ARG A 167 -20.69 9.33 -3.84
C ARG A 167 -20.87 8.21 -2.83
N SER A 168 -21.02 6.98 -3.28
CA SER A 168 -21.14 5.82 -2.39
C SER A 168 -19.86 5.58 -1.60
N MET A 169 -18.69 5.69 -2.25
CA MET A 169 -17.40 5.54 -1.57
C MET A 169 -17.16 6.64 -0.54
N LEU A 170 -17.47 7.89 -0.86
CA LEU A 170 -17.38 9.01 0.09
C LEU A 170 -18.28 8.77 1.32
N SER A 171 -19.50 8.27 1.12
CA SER A 171 -20.39 7.93 2.23
C SER A 171 -19.81 6.80 3.10
N ILE A 172 -19.32 5.73 2.48
CA ILE A 172 -18.71 4.61 3.20
C ILE A 172 -17.46 5.07 3.97
N THR A 173 -16.62 5.90 3.36
CA THR A 173 -15.41 6.43 3.99
C THR A 173 -15.74 7.26 5.24
N ASN A 174 -16.72 8.13 5.17
CA ASN A 174 -17.22 8.91 6.32
C ASN A 174 -17.82 8.00 7.41
N ASP A 175 -18.58 6.98 7.03
CA ASP A 175 -19.14 6.04 8.00
C ASP A 175 -18.05 5.20 8.71
N LEU A 176 -16.99 4.84 8.01
CA LEU A 176 -15.85 4.11 8.59
C LEU A 176 -15.06 4.97 9.58
N GLU A 177 -14.83 6.25 9.27
CA GLU A 177 -14.22 7.22 10.19
C GLU A 177 -15.08 7.36 11.45
N ARG A 178 -16.41 7.59 11.31
CA ARG A 178 -17.31 7.68 12.45
C ARG A 178 -17.31 6.43 13.34
N ILE A 179 -17.15 5.24 12.76
CA ILE A 179 -17.00 4.01 13.54
C ILE A 179 -15.67 4.03 14.30
N GLY A 180 -14.59 4.49 13.69
CA GLY A 180 -13.28 4.70 14.32
C GLY A 180 -13.39 5.63 15.53
N ASP A 181 -14.04 6.78 15.36
CA ASP A 181 -14.34 7.75 16.41
C ASP A 181 -15.13 7.12 17.57
N ILE A 182 -16.14 6.34 17.27
CA ILE A 182 -16.93 5.65 18.30
C ILE A 182 -16.03 4.69 19.10
N TYR A 183 -15.17 3.93 18.46
CA TYR A 183 -14.23 3.06 19.17
C TYR A 183 -13.27 3.85 20.05
N TYR A 184 -12.76 4.99 19.56
CA TYR A 184 -11.94 5.87 20.37
C TYR A 184 -12.69 6.40 21.59
N GLN A 185 -13.93 6.88 21.43
CA GLN A 185 -14.76 7.36 22.55
C GLN A 185 -15.08 6.24 23.56
N ILE A 186 -15.33 5.02 23.09
CA ILE A 186 -15.49 3.84 23.97
C ILE A 186 -14.19 3.62 24.77
N SER A 187 -13.03 3.67 24.13
CA SER A 187 -11.75 3.50 24.80
C SER A 187 -11.54 4.55 25.91
N LYS A 188 -11.86 5.81 25.63
CA LYS A 188 -11.80 6.91 26.61
C LYS A 188 -12.77 6.72 27.79
N THR A 189 -13.93 6.15 27.51
CA THR A 189 -14.89 5.81 28.58
C THR A 189 -14.36 4.69 29.46
N ILE A 190 -13.74 3.68 28.86
CA ILE A 190 -13.10 2.59 29.61
C ILE A 190 -11.91 3.09 30.42
N GLU A 191 -11.09 3.98 29.88
CA GLU A 191 -9.97 4.60 30.58
C GLU A 191 -10.46 5.35 31.84
N ARG A 192 -11.48 6.22 31.72
CA ARG A 192 -12.10 6.92 32.85
C ARG A 192 -12.68 5.99 33.90
N LYS A 193 -13.32 4.89 33.46
CA LYS A 193 -13.83 3.86 34.35
C LYS A 193 -12.71 3.21 35.18
N ASP A 194 -11.57 2.93 34.55
CA ASP A 194 -10.42 2.33 35.23
C ASP A 194 -9.80 3.30 36.25
N ASP A 195 -9.67 4.59 35.90
CA ASP A 195 -9.17 5.64 36.80
C ASP A 195 -10.06 5.79 38.03
N GLN A 196 -11.36 5.65 37.86
CA GLN A 196 -12.36 5.69 38.94
C GLN A 196 -12.47 4.36 39.71
N LYS A 197 -11.71 3.30 39.33
CA LYS A 197 -11.76 1.96 39.91
C LYS A 197 -13.16 1.32 39.85
N ILE A 198 -13.92 1.64 38.81
CA ILE A 198 -15.22 1.03 38.53
C ILE A 198 -15.02 -0.20 37.66
N TYR A 199 -15.66 -1.31 37.99
CA TYR A 199 -15.51 -2.57 37.25
C TYR A 199 -16.86 -3.02 36.71
N PHE A 200 -16.84 -3.58 35.47
CA PHE A 200 -18.02 -4.25 34.94
C PHE A 200 -18.31 -5.54 35.69
N LEU A 201 -19.57 -5.76 36.03
CA LEU A 201 -20.04 -7.06 36.49
C LEU A 201 -19.90 -8.10 35.35
N PRO A 202 -19.74 -9.38 35.67
CA PRO A 202 -19.61 -10.45 34.68
C PRO A 202 -20.71 -10.43 33.62
N GLU A 203 -21.96 -10.27 34.05
CA GLU A 203 -23.14 -10.18 33.17
C GLU A 203 -23.09 -8.95 32.23
N GLN A 204 -22.68 -7.80 32.74
CA GLN A 204 -22.52 -6.60 31.93
C GLN A 204 -21.44 -6.77 30.84
N ARG A 205 -20.33 -7.41 31.21
CA ARG A 205 -19.25 -7.72 30.28
C ARG A 205 -19.70 -8.68 29.16
N GLU A 206 -20.48 -9.71 29.54
CA GLU A 206 -21.04 -10.63 28.56
C GLU A 206 -21.99 -9.94 27.60
N ASN A 207 -22.83 -9.01 28.07
CA ASN A 207 -23.78 -8.28 27.25
C ASN A 207 -23.08 -7.28 26.27
N ILE A 208 -21.95 -6.68 26.68
CA ILE A 208 -21.17 -5.79 25.82
C ILE A 208 -20.47 -6.58 24.69
N ASN A 209 -20.15 -7.85 24.91
CA ASN A 209 -19.46 -8.70 23.93
C ASN A 209 -20.40 -9.38 22.90
N LYS A 210 -21.70 -9.27 23.07
CA LYS A 210 -22.72 -9.78 22.12
C LYS A 210 -22.90 -8.82 20.95
#